data_5737c1c2950f799f8f2fc4cc6109e74d
#
_entry.id   5737c1c2950f799f8f2fc4cc6109e74d
#
_cell.length_a   1.000
_cell.length_b   1.000
_cell.length_c   1.000
_cell.angle_alpha   90.00
_cell.angle_beta   90.00
_cell.angle_gamma   90.00
#
_symmetry.space_group_name_H-M   'P 1'
#
loop_
_entity.id
_entity.type
_entity.pdbx_description
1 polymer ?
#
loop_
_entity_poly.entity_id
_entity_poly.type
_entity_poly.pdbx_seq_one_letter_code
_entity_poly.pdbx_strand_id
1 'polypeptide(L)'
;ILEMDAASKTGIDDIRELIENSKYSPTSAKFKIFIIDEVHMLSKQAFNGLLKTLEEPPASLKFILATTEVRKIPVTILSRCQRFDLKRVSLTQLKKYLKDILVKEKGTISEEGIELIARASEGSVRDAISLLDRSLIIQSLNDGKEVSQNQIREMLYLGLRVDGSVIHILMG
;
A
#
# COMPACT_ATOMS: atom_id res chain seq x y z
N ILE A 1 5.43 -14.03 -11.92
CA ILE A 1 5.27 -12.62 -11.54
C ILE A 1 6.53 -12.20 -10.81
N LEU A 2 7.07 -11.02 -11.15
CA LEU A 2 8.20 -10.38 -10.49
C LEU A 2 7.73 -9.00 -10.01
N GLU A 3 8.01 -8.68 -8.76
CA GLU A 3 7.61 -7.43 -8.13
C GLU A 3 8.85 -6.66 -7.67
N MET A 4 8.85 -5.36 -7.89
CA MET A 4 9.92 -4.45 -7.51
C MET A 4 9.29 -3.16 -6.93
N ASP A 5 9.82 -2.71 -5.82
CA ASP A 5 9.52 -1.40 -5.24
C ASP A 5 10.55 -0.38 -5.69
N ALA A 6 10.13 0.61 -6.47
CA ALA A 6 11.01 1.67 -6.96
C ALA A 6 11.45 2.64 -5.87
N ALA A 7 10.82 2.64 -4.68
CA ALA A 7 11.29 3.44 -3.55
C ALA A 7 12.61 2.88 -2.97
N SER A 8 12.80 1.56 -3.03
CA SER A 8 14.01 0.88 -2.57
C SER A 8 15.03 0.62 -3.67
N LYS A 9 14.59 0.56 -4.94
CA LYS A 9 15.39 0.24 -6.12
C LYS A 9 15.17 1.29 -7.22
N THR A 10 15.83 2.43 -7.10
CA THR A 10 15.64 3.59 -7.99
C THR A 10 16.59 3.61 -9.18
N GLY A 11 17.59 2.74 -9.18
CA GLY A 11 18.72 2.76 -10.10
C GLY A 11 18.40 2.25 -11.50
N ILE A 12 19.22 2.67 -12.48
CA ILE A 12 19.13 2.17 -13.85
C ILE A 12 19.54 0.71 -13.95
N ASP A 13 20.44 0.24 -13.08
CA ASP A 13 20.95 -1.12 -13.13
C ASP A 13 19.88 -2.13 -12.70
N ASP A 14 19.04 -1.80 -11.72
CA ASP A 14 17.87 -2.61 -11.34
C ASP A 14 16.88 -2.75 -12.53
N ILE A 15 16.66 -1.67 -13.26
CA ILE A 15 15.79 -1.69 -14.47
C ILE A 15 16.45 -2.44 -15.61
N ARG A 16 17.76 -2.35 -15.79
CA ARG A 16 18.49 -3.14 -16.80
C ARG A 16 18.38 -4.64 -16.54
N GLU A 17 18.54 -5.07 -15.29
CA GLU A 17 18.35 -6.47 -14.90
C GLU A 17 16.92 -6.94 -15.21
N LEU A 18 15.92 -6.11 -14.90
CA LEU A 18 14.52 -6.39 -15.19
C LEU A 18 14.29 -6.53 -16.71
N ILE A 19 14.86 -5.62 -17.52
CA ILE A 19 14.78 -5.65 -18.99
C ILE A 19 15.49 -6.88 -19.56
N GLU A 20 16.69 -7.22 -19.09
CA GLU A 20 17.38 -8.43 -19.53
C GLU A 20 16.55 -9.68 -19.21
N ASN A 21 16.00 -9.76 -18.02
CA ASN A 21 15.07 -10.83 -17.64
C ASN A 21 13.81 -10.88 -18.53
N SER A 22 13.39 -9.75 -19.09
CA SER A 22 12.19 -9.67 -19.94
C SER A 22 12.36 -10.35 -21.31
N LYS A 23 13.59 -10.45 -21.80
CA LYS A 23 13.91 -11.04 -23.11
C LYS A 23 13.64 -12.55 -23.18
N TYR A 24 13.65 -13.21 -22.02
CA TYR A 24 13.41 -14.65 -21.95
C TYR A 24 11.92 -14.94 -21.78
N SER A 25 11.38 -15.78 -22.64
CA SER A 25 10.00 -16.26 -22.50
C SER A 25 9.82 -17.07 -21.22
N PRO A 26 8.65 -17.01 -20.59
CA PRO A 26 8.35 -17.85 -19.44
C PRO A 26 8.33 -19.34 -19.85
N THR A 27 8.92 -20.21 -19.03
CA THR A 27 9.02 -21.65 -19.30
C THR A 27 7.75 -22.41 -18.97
N SER A 28 6.95 -21.94 -18.00
CA SER A 28 5.78 -22.65 -17.47
C SER A 28 4.50 -21.80 -17.42
N ALA A 29 4.51 -20.58 -17.95
CA ALA A 29 3.37 -19.67 -17.89
C ALA A 29 3.14 -18.97 -19.23
N LYS A 30 1.91 -18.48 -19.45
CA LYS A 30 1.56 -17.76 -20.69
C LYS A 30 2.16 -16.36 -20.73
N PHE A 31 2.27 -15.70 -19.57
CA PHE A 31 2.77 -14.33 -19.46
C PHE A 31 3.81 -14.21 -18.36
N LYS A 32 4.79 -13.35 -18.58
CA LYS A 32 5.70 -12.81 -17.58
C LYS A 32 5.16 -11.44 -17.18
N ILE A 33 4.94 -11.22 -15.89
CA ILE A 33 4.35 -9.98 -15.36
C ILE A 33 5.38 -9.33 -14.45
N PHE A 34 5.71 -8.07 -14.75
CA PHE A 34 6.52 -7.21 -13.89
C PHE A 34 5.60 -6.18 -13.22
N ILE A 35 5.63 -6.13 -11.90
CA ILE A 35 4.94 -5.12 -11.10
C ILE A 35 6.01 -4.18 -10.56
N ILE A 36 5.90 -2.88 -10.89
CA ILE A 36 6.78 -1.85 -10.35
C ILE A 36 5.92 -0.91 -9.50
N ASP A 37 6.09 -1.04 -8.19
CA ASP A 37 5.41 -0.17 -7.22
C ASP A 37 6.15 1.15 -7.06
N GLU A 38 5.42 2.21 -6.74
CA GLU A 38 5.90 3.59 -6.61
C GLU A 38 6.80 4.02 -7.77
N VAL A 39 6.40 3.65 -8.99
CA VAL A 39 7.21 3.84 -10.22
C VAL A 39 7.68 5.28 -10.42
N HIS A 40 7.00 6.27 -9.83
CA HIS A 40 7.41 7.69 -9.89
C HIS A 40 8.75 7.97 -9.18
N MET A 41 9.25 7.03 -8.36
CA MET A 41 10.55 7.11 -7.68
C MET A 41 11.73 6.74 -8.58
N LEU A 42 11.46 6.16 -9.76
CA LEU A 42 12.52 5.83 -10.71
C LEU A 42 13.24 7.08 -11.22
N SER A 43 14.55 6.94 -11.42
CA SER A 43 15.37 7.97 -12.05
C SER A 43 14.96 8.21 -13.51
N LYS A 44 15.27 9.39 -14.06
CA LYS A 44 15.06 9.67 -15.49
C LYS A 44 15.73 8.63 -16.40
N GLN A 45 16.92 8.17 -16.02
CA GLN A 45 17.65 7.17 -16.78
C GLN A 45 16.95 5.80 -16.76
N ALA A 46 16.37 5.42 -15.61
CA ALA A 46 15.59 4.21 -15.46
C ALA A 46 14.30 4.26 -16.31
N PHE A 47 13.57 5.38 -16.33
CA PHE A 47 12.45 5.58 -17.23
C PHE A 47 12.83 5.45 -18.70
N ASN A 48 13.95 6.05 -19.11
CA ASN A 48 14.45 5.95 -20.48
C ASN A 48 14.82 4.49 -20.84
N GLY A 49 15.34 3.72 -19.89
CA GLY A 49 15.59 2.31 -20.06
C GLY A 49 14.32 1.50 -20.33
N LEU A 50 13.24 1.80 -19.61
CA LEU A 50 11.94 1.14 -19.80
C LEU A 50 11.25 1.52 -21.11
N LEU A 51 11.44 2.73 -21.62
CA LEU A 51 10.75 3.22 -22.82
C LEU A 51 10.87 2.29 -24.00
N LYS A 52 12.09 1.82 -24.30
CA LYS A 52 12.34 0.92 -25.45
C LYS A 52 11.52 -0.37 -25.34
N THR A 53 11.43 -0.95 -24.16
CA THR A 53 10.66 -2.18 -23.92
C THR A 53 9.14 -1.92 -23.93
N LEU A 54 8.70 -0.73 -23.51
CA LEU A 54 7.30 -0.33 -23.58
C LEU A 54 6.86 0.04 -25.01
N GLU A 55 7.78 0.45 -25.88
CA GLU A 55 7.50 0.72 -27.29
C GLU A 55 7.31 -0.59 -28.08
N GLU A 56 8.16 -1.58 -27.83
CA GLU A 56 8.15 -2.87 -28.52
C GLU A 56 8.17 -4.01 -27.48
N PRO A 57 7.09 -4.20 -26.70
CA PRO A 57 7.07 -5.22 -25.67
C PRO A 57 6.98 -6.62 -26.29
N PRO A 58 7.74 -7.59 -25.76
CA PRO A 58 7.53 -9.00 -26.11
C PRO A 58 6.07 -9.42 -25.86
N ALA A 59 5.49 -10.23 -26.74
CA ALA A 59 4.06 -10.62 -26.67
C ALA A 59 3.69 -11.30 -25.32
N SER A 60 4.64 -11.99 -24.71
CA SER A 60 4.46 -12.65 -23.41
C SER A 60 4.73 -11.76 -22.20
N LEU A 61 5.10 -10.48 -22.40
CA LEU A 61 5.44 -9.57 -21.33
C LEU A 61 4.28 -8.62 -20.99
N LYS A 62 4.05 -8.40 -19.70
CA LYS A 62 3.11 -7.40 -19.19
C LYS A 62 3.78 -6.59 -18.08
N PHE A 63 3.60 -5.26 -18.13
CA PHE A 63 3.98 -4.35 -17.05
C PHE A 63 2.75 -3.87 -16.30
N ILE A 64 2.85 -3.83 -14.98
CA ILE A 64 1.92 -3.13 -14.08
C ILE A 64 2.74 -2.07 -13.35
N LEU A 65 2.46 -0.80 -13.63
CA LEU A 65 3.14 0.34 -13.03
C LEU A 65 2.19 0.97 -12.03
N ALA A 66 2.50 0.84 -10.74
CA ALA A 66 1.71 1.46 -9.67
C ALA A 66 2.35 2.77 -9.21
N THR A 67 1.52 3.77 -8.94
CA THR A 67 1.99 5.07 -8.44
C THR A 67 0.90 5.81 -7.68
N THR A 68 1.31 6.53 -6.66
CA THR A 68 0.48 7.53 -5.97
C THR A 68 0.58 8.90 -6.62
N GLU A 69 1.59 9.14 -7.48
CA GLU A 69 1.88 10.45 -8.09
C GLU A 69 1.99 10.40 -9.62
N VAL A 70 0.84 10.25 -10.30
CA VAL A 70 0.78 10.17 -11.78
C VAL A 70 1.47 11.35 -12.47
N ARG A 71 1.42 12.55 -11.86
CA ARG A 71 2.02 13.77 -12.44
C ARG A 71 3.55 13.71 -12.56
N LYS A 72 4.21 12.85 -11.80
CA LYS A 72 5.65 12.63 -11.86
C LYS A 72 6.08 11.64 -12.95
N ILE A 73 5.12 10.91 -13.54
CA ILE A 73 5.42 9.95 -14.58
C ILE A 73 5.58 10.68 -15.93
N PRO A 74 6.66 10.41 -16.69
CA PRO A 74 6.84 11.00 -18.01
C PRO A 74 5.67 10.71 -18.94
N VAL A 75 5.22 11.71 -19.70
CA VAL A 75 4.12 11.56 -20.66
C VAL A 75 4.41 10.47 -21.69
N THR A 76 5.67 10.28 -22.05
CA THR A 76 6.13 9.21 -22.95
C THR A 76 5.84 7.80 -22.42
N ILE A 77 5.85 7.61 -21.11
CA ILE A 77 5.43 6.35 -20.45
C ILE A 77 3.91 6.27 -20.43
N LEU A 78 3.23 7.32 -19.94
CA LEU A 78 1.77 7.35 -19.81
C LEU A 78 1.04 7.08 -21.12
N SER A 79 1.56 7.61 -22.24
CA SER A 79 0.97 7.43 -23.58
C SER A 79 0.99 5.97 -24.07
N ARG A 80 1.81 5.12 -23.45
CA ARG A 80 1.94 3.68 -23.80
C ARG A 80 1.27 2.78 -22.78
N CYS A 81 0.64 3.34 -21.76
CA CYS A 81 0.00 2.61 -20.69
C CYS A 81 -1.52 2.80 -20.72
N GLN A 82 -2.27 1.74 -20.46
CA GLN A 82 -3.66 1.86 -20.09
C GLN A 82 -3.74 2.26 -18.62
N ARG A 83 -4.49 3.34 -18.33
CA ARG A 83 -4.64 3.86 -16.98
C ARG A 83 -5.85 3.26 -16.28
N PHE A 84 -5.67 2.88 -15.03
CA PHE A 84 -6.71 2.45 -14.10
C PHE A 84 -6.61 3.26 -12.81
N ASP A 85 -7.61 4.09 -12.53
CA ASP A 85 -7.67 4.87 -11.30
C ASP A 85 -8.31 4.04 -10.19
N LEU A 86 -7.53 3.71 -9.16
CA LEU A 86 -8.01 3.00 -7.98
C LEU A 86 -8.59 4.00 -6.98
N LYS A 87 -9.79 3.71 -6.48
CA LYS A 87 -10.47 4.54 -5.50
C LYS A 87 -10.16 4.07 -4.08
N ARG A 88 -10.18 4.99 -3.14
CA ARG A 88 -10.19 4.66 -1.72
C ARG A 88 -11.41 3.82 -1.35
N VAL A 89 -11.25 2.94 -0.38
CA VAL A 89 -12.34 2.07 0.10
C VAL A 89 -13.39 2.93 0.81
N SER A 90 -14.67 2.69 0.53
CA SER A 90 -15.75 3.43 1.19
C SER A 90 -15.83 3.08 2.68
N LEU A 91 -16.32 4.03 3.48
CA LEU A 91 -16.51 3.85 4.93
C LEU A 91 -17.29 2.56 5.25
N THR A 92 -18.38 2.31 4.53
CA THR A 92 -19.23 1.13 4.72
C THR A 92 -18.48 -0.18 4.44
N GLN A 93 -17.71 -0.22 3.35
CA GLN A 93 -16.89 -1.40 3.01
C GLN A 93 -15.77 -1.62 4.02
N LEU A 94 -15.11 -0.54 4.45
CA LEU A 94 -14.05 -0.60 5.42
C LEU A 94 -14.54 -1.09 6.80
N LYS A 95 -15.68 -0.57 7.27
CA LYS A 95 -16.35 -1.06 8.50
C LYS A 95 -16.65 -2.56 8.42
N LYS A 96 -17.23 -3.02 7.31
CA LYS A 96 -17.51 -4.45 7.10
C LYS A 96 -16.22 -5.27 7.16
N TYR A 97 -15.20 -4.83 6.47
CA TYR A 97 -13.89 -5.51 6.43
C TYR A 97 -13.25 -5.60 7.81
N LEU A 98 -13.28 -4.51 8.60
CA LEU A 98 -12.76 -4.52 9.97
C LEU A 98 -13.51 -5.49 10.88
N LYS A 99 -14.84 -5.58 10.75
CA LYS A 99 -15.66 -6.56 11.49
C LYS A 99 -15.28 -8.00 11.12
N ASP A 100 -15.08 -8.28 9.83
CA ASP A 100 -14.68 -9.61 9.36
C ASP A 100 -13.31 -10.02 9.93
N ILE A 101 -12.38 -9.06 10.09
CA ILE A 101 -11.09 -9.31 10.75
C ILE A 101 -11.27 -9.54 12.26
N LEU A 102 -12.06 -8.69 12.94
CA LEU A 102 -12.32 -8.85 14.38
C LEU A 102 -12.86 -10.24 14.74
N VAL A 103 -13.75 -10.78 13.91
CA VAL A 103 -14.26 -12.15 14.12
C VAL A 103 -13.13 -13.18 14.02
N LYS A 104 -12.21 -13.03 13.06
CA LYS A 104 -11.07 -13.94 12.89
C LYS A 104 -10.07 -13.85 14.03
N GLU A 105 -9.81 -12.65 14.50
CA GLU A 105 -8.88 -12.36 15.61
C GLU A 105 -9.52 -12.53 16.99
N LYS A 106 -10.83 -12.90 17.05
CA LYS A 106 -11.61 -13.03 18.29
C LYS A 106 -11.57 -11.74 19.13
N GLY A 107 -11.48 -10.59 18.45
CA GLY A 107 -11.47 -9.29 19.07
C GLY A 107 -12.89 -8.74 19.29
N THR A 108 -13.02 -7.84 20.27
CA THR A 108 -14.28 -7.14 20.57
C THR A 108 -14.02 -5.65 20.72
N ILE A 109 -14.60 -4.87 19.81
CA ILE A 109 -14.54 -3.41 19.79
C ILE A 109 -15.97 -2.91 19.57
N SER A 110 -16.35 -1.85 20.29
CA SER A 110 -17.68 -1.25 20.14
C SER A 110 -17.96 -0.79 18.70
N GLU A 111 -19.21 -0.79 18.28
CA GLU A 111 -19.61 -0.38 16.92
C GLU A 111 -19.12 1.04 16.59
N GLU A 112 -19.24 1.95 17.55
CA GLU A 112 -18.76 3.33 17.44
C GLU A 112 -17.23 3.40 17.37
N GLY A 113 -16.52 2.47 18.05
CA GLY A 113 -15.07 2.35 17.98
C GLY A 113 -14.62 1.92 16.58
N ILE A 114 -15.28 0.92 15.98
CA ILE A 114 -15.02 0.49 14.61
C ILE A 114 -15.27 1.63 13.62
N GLU A 115 -16.34 2.40 13.82
CA GLU A 115 -16.61 3.56 12.98
C GLU A 115 -15.54 4.63 13.07
N LEU A 116 -15.02 4.91 14.27
CA LEU A 116 -13.91 5.87 14.45
C LEU A 116 -12.65 5.40 13.74
N ILE A 117 -12.26 4.12 13.86
CA ILE A 117 -11.12 3.54 13.15
C ILE A 117 -11.31 3.71 11.63
N ALA A 118 -12.47 3.33 11.12
CA ALA A 118 -12.75 3.40 9.68
C ALA A 118 -12.73 4.84 9.15
N ARG A 119 -13.22 5.82 9.93
CA ARG A 119 -13.15 7.25 9.57
C ARG A 119 -11.72 7.76 9.59
N ALA A 120 -10.96 7.46 10.66
CA ALA A 120 -9.57 7.90 10.81
C ALA A 120 -8.65 7.33 9.72
N SER A 121 -9.01 6.18 9.14
CA SER A 121 -8.23 5.54 8.08
C SER A 121 -8.47 6.14 6.68
N GLU A 122 -9.43 7.05 6.52
CA GLU A 122 -9.72 7.76 5.27
C GLU A 122 -9.75 6.87 4.01
N GLY A 123 -10.26 5.64 4.14
CA GLY A 123 -10.34 4.66 3.07
C GLY A 123 -9.05 3.90 2.77
N SER A 124 -8.01 4.05 3.60
CA SER A 124 -6.79 3.25 3.56
C SER A 124 -6.98 1.95 4.36
N VAL A 125 -6.89 0.81 3.68
CA VAL A 125 -6.97 -0.51 4.34
C VAL A 125 -5.76 -0.74 5.24
N ARG A 126 -4.57 -0.31 4.82
CA ARG A 126 -3.32 -0.44 5.60
C ARG A 126 -3.46 0.28 6.95
N ASP A 127 -3.91 1.54 6.93
CA ASP A 127 -4.05 2.34 8.15
C ASP A 127 -5.15 1.78 9.05
N ALA A 128 -6.26 1.32 8.44
CA ALA A 128 -7.35 0.69 9.17
C ALA A 128 -6.91 -0.58 9.92
N ILE A 129 -6.11 -1.44 9.28
CA ILE A 129 -5.56 -2.64 9.91
C ILE A 129 -4.59 -2.25 11.04
N SER A 130 -3.71 -1.28 10.81
CA SER A 130 -2.75 -0.81 11.83
C SER A 130 -3.45 -0.24 13.05
N LEU A 131 -4.54 0.52 12.87
CA LEU A 131 -5.34 1.04 13.98
C LEU A 131 -6.12 -0.07 14.68
N LEU A 132 -6.63 -1.05 13.92
CA LEU A 132 -7.30 -2.22 14.49
C LEU A 132 -6.35 -3.03 15.37
N ASP A 133 -5.14 -3.30 14.89
CA ASP A 133 -4.11 -4.05 15.63
C ASP A 133 -3.77 -3.37 16.95
N ARG A 134 -3.53 -2.05 16.95
CA ARG A 134 -3.34 -1.25 18.17
C ARG A 134 -4.54 -1.37 19.13
N SER A 135 -5.76 -1.43 18.60
CA SER A 135 -6.97 -1.59 19.42
C SER A 135 -7.05 -2.97 20.07
N LEU A 136 -6.61 -4.02 19.37
CA LEU A 136 -6.54 -5.37 19.94
C LEU A 136 -5.48 -5.50 21.03
N ILE A 137 -4.38 -4.75 20.94
CA ILE A 137 -3.40 -4.63 22.03
C ILE A 137 -4.06 -4.01 23.28
N ILE A 138 -4.85 -2.93 23.12
CA ILE A 138 -5.59 -2.32 24.24
C ILE A 138 -6.54 -3.34 24.86
N GLN A 139 -7.24 -4.14 24.05
CA GLN A 139 -8.11 -5.20 24.53
C GLN A 139 -7.35 -6.23 25.39
N SER A 140 -6.19 -6.66 24.92
CA SER A 140 -5.38 -7.64 25.66
C SER A 140 -4.87 -7.10 27.00
N LEU A 141 -4.56 -5.79 27.07
CA LEU A 141 -4.14 -5.12 28.32
C LEU A 141 -5.31 -4.90 29.29
N ASN A 142 -6.56 -4.96 28.82
CA ASN A 142 -7.79 -4.77 29.60
C ASN A 142 -8.49 -6.10 29.90
N ASP A 143 -7.77 -7.16 30.16
CA ASP A 143 -8.30 -8.49 30.47
C ASP A 143 -9.30 -9.02 29.43
N GLY A 144 -9.10 -8.68 28.15
CA GLY A 144 -9.95 -9.12 27.06
C GLY A 144 -11.32 -8.44 26.96
N LYS A 145 -11.57 -7.39 27.74
CA LYS A 145 -12.84 -6.63 27.70
C LYS A 145 -12.99 -5.87 26.38
N GLU A 146 -14.24 -5.62 25.99
CA GLU A 146 -14.56 -4.85 24.82
C GLU A 146 -13.88 -3.46 24.85
N VAL A 147 -13.25 -3.08 23.73
CA VAL A 147 -12.63 -1.76 23.59
C VAL A 147 -13.70 -0.74 23.26
N SER A 148 -13.88 0.23 24.16
CA SER A 148 -14.90 1.29 24.02
C SER A 148 -14.48 2.37 23.01
N GLN A 149 -15.47 3.13 22.53
CA GLN A 149 -15.24 4.30 21.68
C GLN A 149 -14.25 5.30 22.29
N ASN A 150 -14.31 5.53 23.61
CA ASN A 150 -13.43 6.49 24.28
C ASN A 150 -11.96 6.03 24.24
N GLN A 151 -11.70 4.76 24.46
CA GLN A 151 -10.35 4.20 24.37
C GLN A 151 -9.79 4.31 22.95
N ILE A 152 -10.61 4.06 21.91
CA ILE A 152 -10.22 4.30 20.52
C ILE A 152 -9.92 5.79 20.28
N ARG A 153 -10.75 6.68 20.79
CA ARG A 153 -10.53 8.13 20.66
C ARG A 153 -9.22 8.57 21.31
N GLU A 154 -8.93 8.09 22.50
CA GLU A 154 -7.66 8.37 23.20
C GLU A 154 -6.46 7.83 22.42
N MET A 155 -6.55 6.60 21.90
CA MET A 155 -5.52 5.99 21.06
C MET A 155 -5.24 6.84 19.82
N LEU A 156 -6.28 7.29 19.12
CA LEU A 156 -6.16 8.13 17.92
C LEU A 156 -5.57 9.50 18.28
N TYR A 157 -5.99 10.10 19.40
CA TYR A 157 -5.49 11.39 19.85
C TYR A 157 -4.02 11.34 20.27
N LEU A 158 -3.60 10.26 20.96
CA LEU A 158 -2.20 10.01 21.28
C LEU A 158 -1.37 9.74 20.03
N GLY A 159 -1.90 8.99 19.05
CA GLY A 159 -1.27 8.78 17.76
C GLY A 159 -1.00 10.08 17.00
N LEU A 160 -1.99 10.99 16.96
CA LEU A 160 -1.83 12.31 16.34
C LEU A 160 -0.77 13.18 17.05
N ARG A 161 -0.58 12.99 18.38
CA ARG A 161 0.49 13.65 19.12
C ARG A 161 1.86 13.03 18.84
N VAL A 162 1.93 11.73 18.59
CA VAL A 162 3.19 11.04 18.27
C VAL A 162 3.74 11.48 16.92
N ASP A 163 2.89 11.68 15.93
CA ASP A 163 3.32 12.09 14.58
C ASP A 163 3.78 13.56 14.51
N GLY A 164 3.52 14.37 15.53
CA GLY A 164 3.87 15.80 15.56
C GLY A 164 4.87 16.25 16.61
N SER A 165 5.09 15.53 17.73
CA SER A 165 5.87 16.09 18.85
C SER A 165 6.40 15.09 19.90
N VAL A 166 6.31 13.79 19.73
CA VAL A 166 6.49 12.81 20.83
C VAL A 166 7.66 11.85 20.70
N ILE A 167 8.69 12.24 19.98
CA ILE A 167 10.01 11.58 20.16
C ILE A 167 10.55 11.81 21.59
N HIS A 168 10.04 12.79 22.33
CA HIS A 168 10.51 13.12 23.70
C HIS A 168 9.89 12.32 24.85
N ILE A 169 8.77 11.60 24.65
CA ILE A 169 8.10 10.87 25.76
C ILE A 169 8.51 9.39 25.82
N LEU A 170 9.08 8.83 24.76
CA LEU A 170 9.57 7.44 24.75
C LEU A 170 11.03 7.29 25.21
N MET A 171 11.69 8.37 25.60
CA MET A 171 13.08 8.37 26.10
C MET A 171 13.22 8.93 27.52
N GLY A 172 12.15 8.98 28.27
CA GLY A 172 12.15 9.35 29.69
C GLY A 172 11.86 8.18 30.59
#